data_ee516609c3b96409485db1b79be40a83
#
_entry.id   ee516609c3b96409485db1b79be40a83
#
_cell.length_a   1.000
_cell.length_b   1.000
_cell.length_c   1.000
_cell.angle_alpha   90.00
_cell.angle_beta   90.00
_cell.angle_gamma   90.00
#
_symmetry.space_group_name_H-M   'P 1'
#
loop_
_entity.id
_entity.type
_entity.pdbx_description
1 polymer ?
#
loop_
_entity_poly.entity_id
_entity_poly.type
_entity_poly.pdbx_seq_one_letter_code
_entity_poly.pdbx_strand_id
1 'polypeptide(L)'
;MLIRFMRSSLRATHVDITRPSMLRLLLSAVGMLCCIVTTACGTLTSPDVKRGDQHLAAGNWEEATVAYRQALKDDPFEPSLQNKYAIARERAAAMHEERGRQLLKDRQLDQAADEFKRALTIEPTSKDHESGLTEAFRLKEARDRYREAERLVQLGRVGEAMEVYQRAVELDPTYKEALEGVARLSEEQHAVGRDDRQKQPVTLQFRNAGLKEVLEALGKAARVNFVFDKDVRNDPVTVS
;
A
#
# COMPACT_ATOMS: atom_id res chain seq x y z
N MET A 1 -76.50 19.02 -64.62
CA MET A 1 -77.06 20.24 -65.30
C MET A 1 -76.08 21.40 -65.00
N LEU A 2 -75.45 21.91 -66.11
CA LEU A 2 -74.78 23.22 -66.30
C LEU A 2 -73.65 23.61 -65.32
N ILE A 3 -72.38 23.46 -65.76
CA ILE A 3 -71.50 24.25 -66.60
C ILE A 3 -71.68 25.76 -66.46
N ARG A 4 -70.65 26.47 -65.94
CA ARG A 4 -70.04 27.68 -66.55
C ARG A 4 -68.90 28.21 -65.66
N PHE A 5 -67.65 28.04 -66.17
CA PHE A 5 -66.78 29.11 -66.62
C PHE A 5 -66.59 30.32 -65.67
N MET A 6 -65.38 30.43 -65.07
CA MET A 6 -64.66 31.72 -65.13
C MET A 6 -63.14 31.45 -65.18
N ARG A 7 -62.61 31.74 -66.38
CA ARG A 7 -61.21 31.92 -66.68
C ARG A 7 -60.78 33.29 -66.11
N SER A 8 -59.88 33.33 -65.14
CA SER A 8 -59.15 34.56 -64.82
C SER A 8 -57.66 34.31 -64.87
N SER A 9 -57.10 34.85 -65.89
CA SER A 9 -55.76 35.32 -66.21
C SER A 9 -54.74 35.19 -65.10
N LEU A 10 -53.94 34.15 -65.18
CA LEU A 10 -52.61 34.13 -64.53
C LEU A 10 -51.61 34.79 -65.51
N ARG A 11 -51.25 36.05 -65.25
CA ARG A 11 -50.07 36.67 -65.86
C ARG A 11 -48.84 35.97 -65.30
N ALA A 12 -48.22 35.16 -66.14
CA ALA A 12 -46.88 34.64 -65.88
C ALA A 12 -45.87 35.81 -65.90
N THR A 13 -45.43 36.23 -64.78
CA THR A 13 -44.24 37.07 -64.72
C THR A 13 -43.03 36.19 -65.00
N HIS A 14 -42.50 36.33 -66.21
CA HIS A 14 -41.28 35.72 -66.68
C HIS A 14 -40.13 36.33 -65.92
N VAL A 15 -39.62 35.65 -64.87
CA VAL A 15 -38.38 36.05 -64.21
C VAL A 15 -37.26 35.53 -65.06
N ASP A 16 -36.56 36.46 -65.67
CA ASP A 16 -35.41 36.23 -66.55
C ASP A 16 -34.21 35.83 -65.75
N ILE A 17 -33.90 34.52 -65.65
CA ILE A 17 -32.82 33.93 -64.81
C ILE A 17 -31.45 33.99 -65.55
N THR A 18 -31.36 34.74 -66.62
CA THR A 18 -30.15 34.73 -67.46
C THR A 18 -29.07 35.78 -67.09
N ARG A 19 -29.16 36.44 -65.90
CA ARG A 19 -28.12 37.35 -65.48
C ARG A 19 -27.12 36.61 -64.60
N PRO A 20 -25.89 36.36 -65.04
CA PRO A 20 -24.89 35.62 -64.29
C PRO A 20 -24.48 36.29 -62.97
N SER A 21 -24.83 37.55 -62.79
CA SER A 21 -24.60 38.31 -61.55
C SER A 21 -25.54 37.92 -60.40
N MET A 22 -26.81 37.59 -60.70
CA MET A 22 -27.81 37.18 -59.66
C MET A 22 -27.52 35.76 -59.14
N LEU A 23 -27.12 34.83 -60.02
CA LEU A 23 -26.78 33.46 -59.66
C LEU A 23 -25.55 33.42 -58.75
N ARG A 24 -24.54 34.31 -59.00
CA ARG A 24 -23.38 34.45 -58.16
C ARG A 24 -23.69 35.02 -56.76
N LEU A 25 -24.64 35.95 -56.65
CA LEU A 25 -25.12 36.53 -55.40
C LEU A 25 -25.91 35.50 -54.57
N LEU A 26 -26.74 34.69 -55.19
CA LEU A 26 -27.49 33.61 -54.51
C LEU A 26 -26.56 32.47 -54.07
N LEU A 27 -25.58 32.08 -54.86
CA LEU A 27 -24.57 31.09 -54.46
C LEU A 27 -23.66 31.59 -53.35
N SER A 28 -23.30 32.87 -53.33
CA SER A 28 -22.50 33.45 -52.24
C SER A 28 -23.30 33.58 -50.96
N ALA A 29 -24.59 33.92 -51.02
CA ALA A 29 -25.46 33.99 -49.83
C ALA A 29 -25.75 32.59 -49.23
N VAL A 30 -25.93 31.55 -50.03
CA VAL A 30 -26.10 30.17 -49.56
C VAL A 30 -24.79 29.61 -48.99
N GLY A 31 -23.66 29.93 -49.64
CA GLY A 31 -22.34 29.54 -49.12
C GLY A 31 -22.01 30.20 -47.76
N MET A 32 -22.34 31.49 -47.60
CA MET A 32 -22.13 32.22 -46.34
C MET A 32 -23.08 31.75 -45.22
N LEU A 33 -24.34 31.39 -45.58
CA LEU A 33 -25.30 30.81 -44.63
C LEU A 33 -24.87 29.39 -44.20
N CYS A 34 -24.31 28.58 -45.10
CA CYS A 34 -23.80 27.25 -44.80
C CYS A 34 -22.56 27.33 -43.90
N CYS A 35 -21.67 28.31 -44.08
CA CYS A 35 -20.51 28.54 -43.22
C CYS A 35 -20.89 28.99 -41.80
N ILE A 36 -21.99 29.71 -41.64
CA ILE A 36 -22.46 30.18 -40.31
C ILE A 36 -23.09 29.00 -39.53
N VAL A 37 -23.70 28.02 -40.18
CA VAL A 37 -24.31 26.87 -39.51
C VAL A 37 -23.24 25.83 -39.10
N THR A 38 -22.11 25.73 -39.80
CA THR A 38 -21.06 24.75 -39.47
C THR A 38 -20.18 25.20 -38.31
N THR A 39 -20.15 26.50 -37.96
CA THR A 39 -19.40 26.97 -36.75
C THR A 39 -20.20 26.90 -35.47
N ALA A 40 -21.50 26.55 -35.49
CA ALA A 40 -22.34 26.44 -34.29
C ALA A 40 -22.36 25.03 -33.67
N CYS A 41 -21.67 24.02 -34.24
CA CYS A 41 -21.44 22.72 -33.62
C CYS A 41 -20.14 22.67 -32.83
N GLY A 42 -19.70 23.78 -32.23
CA GLY A 42 -18.79 23.75 -31.11
C GLY A 42 -19.56 23.18 -29.94
N THR A 43 -19.31 21.93 -29.61
CA THR A 43 -19.81 21.33 -28.35
C THR A 43 -19.55 22.33 -27.24
N LEU A 44 -20.62 22.87 -26.64
CA LEU A 44 -20.57 23.69 -25.43
C LEU A 44 -20.10 22.77 -24.28
N THR A 45 -18.84 22.34 -24.38
CA THR A 45 -18.20 21.62 -23.27
C THR A 45 -18.07 22.60 -22.12
N SER A 46 -18.70 22.27 -21.01
CA SER A 46 -18.57 23.03 -19.75
C SER A 46 -17.10 23.41 -19.50
N PRO A 47 -16.81 24.60 -19.01
CA PRO A 47 -15.46 25.00 -18.68
C PRO A 47 -14.79 24.04 -17.68
N ASP A 48 -15.59 23.40 -16.82
CA ASP A 48 -15.11 22.41 -15.87
C ASP A 48 -14.72 21.10 -16.54
N VAL A 49 -15.44 20.65 -17.60
CA VAL A 49 -15.03 19.50 -18.40
C VAL A 49 -13.70 19.76 -19.09
N LYS A 50 -13.51 20.93 -19.71
CA LYS A 50 -12.23 21.30 -20.34
C LYS A 50 -11.09 21.31 -19.35
N ARG A 51 -11.32 21.85 -18.15
CA ARG A 51 -10.33 21.86 -17.07
C ARG A 51 -9.98 20.45 -16.62
N GLY A 52 -10.99 19.58 -16.46
CA GLY A 52 -10.82 18.16 -16.17
C GLY A 52 -9.98 17.44 -17.24
N ASP A 53 -10.27 17.67 -18.52
CA ASP A 53 -9.52 17.09 -19.64
C ASP A 53 -8.05 17.56 -19.64
N GLN A 54 -7.78 18.82 -19.32
CA GLN A 54 -6.43 19.37 -19.19
C GLN A 54 -5.66 18.71 -18.05
N HIS A 55 -6.27 18.60 -16.85
CA HIS A 55 -5.65 17.94 -15.71
C HIS A 55 -5.44 16.45 -15.98
N LEU A 56 -6.40 15.77 -16.60
CA LEU A 56 -6.27 14.36 -16.98
C LEU A 56 -5.08 14.14 -17.93
N ALA A 57 -4.93 14.99 -18.95
CA ALA A 57 -3.83 14.92 -19.89
C ALA A 57 -2.47 15.25 -19.26
N ALA A 58 -2.46 16.08 -18.21
CA ALA A 58 -1.27 16.42 -17.44
C ALA A 58 -0.90 15.40 -16.36
N GLY A 59 -1.73 14.36 -16.15
CA GLY A 59 -1.53 13.38 -15.07
C GLY A 59 -1.90 13.89 -13.67
N ASN A 60 -2.63 15.00 -13.59
CA ASN A 60 -3.12 15.58 -12.34
C ASN A 60 -4.49 14.97 -12.01
N TRP A 61 -4.48 13.71 -11.54
CA TRP A 61 -5.68 12.90 -11.40
C TRP A 61 -6.66 13.42 -10.34
N GLU A 62 -6.14 13.96 -9.22
CA GLU A 62 -6.98 14.54 -8.16
C GLU A 62 -7.71 15.78 -8.65
N GLU A 63 -7.01 16.72 -9.30
CA GLU A 63 -7.59 17.94 -9.86
C GLU A 63 -8.58 17.62 -10.98
N ALA A 64 -8.28 16.61 -11.81
CA ALA A 64 -9.21 16.11 -12.82
C ALA A 64 -10.50 15.58 -12.17
N THR A 65 -10.38 14.80 -11.09
CA THR A 65 -11.52 14.27 -10.33
C THR A 65 -12.38 15.41 -9.75
N VAL A 66 -11.76 16.46 -9.22
CA VAL A 66 -12.49 17.62 -8.68
C VAL A 66 -13.24 18.36 -9.81
N ALA A 67 -12.56 18.61 -10.94
CA ALA A 67 -13.17 19.32 -12.08
C ALA A 67 -14.35 18.55 -12.67
N TYR A 68 -14.21 17.22 -12.90
CA TYR A 68 -15.31 16.42 -13.42
C TYR A 68 -16.45 16.27 -12.41
N ARG A 69 -16.18 16.20 -11.12
CA ARG A 69 -17.22 16.23 -10.08
C ARG A 69 -18.01 17.52 -10.09
N GLN A 70 -17.34 18.65 -10.34
CA GLN A 70 -18.04 19.93 -10.49
C GLN A 70 -18.91 19.95 -11.74
N ALA A 71 -18.39 19.48 -12.88
CA ALA A 71 -19.16 19.38 -14.13
C ALA A 71 -20.40 18.46 -14.01
N LEU A 72 -20.29 17.36 -13.23
CA LEU A 72 -21.42 16.45 -12.97
C LEU A 72 -22.54 17.06 -12.13
N LYS A 73 -22.32 18.20 -11.46
CA LYS A 73 -23.40 18.92 -10.79
C LYS A 73 -24.34 19.60 -11.78
N ASP A 74 -23.79 20.04 -12.92
CA ASP A 74 -24.54 20.70 -13.98
C ASP A 74 -25.23 19.69 -14.89
N ASP A 75 -24.56 18.55 -15.19
CA ASP A 75 -25.09 17.46 -15.99
C ASP A 75 -24.80 16.08 -15.37
N PRO A 76 -25.62 15.64 -14.39
CA PRO A 76 -25.39 14.40 -13.64
C PRO A 76 -25.53 13.12 -14.47
N PHE A 77 -26.24 13.16 -15.57
CA PHE A 77 -26.61 11.98 -16.36
C PHE A 77 -25.82 11.84 -17.66
N GLU A 78 -24.84 12.70 -17.92
CA GLU A 78 -23.99 12.61 -19.11
C GLU A 78 -23.04 11.40 -19.02
N PRO A 79 -23.24 10.34 -19.84
CA PRO A 79 -22.47 9.09 -19.67
C PRO A 79 -20.98 9.26 -19.93
N SER A 80 -20.61 10.14 -20.88
CA SER A 80 -19.18 10.37 -21.19
C SER A 80 -18.47 11.06 -20.05
N LEU A 81 -19.14 11.99 -19.37
CA LEU A 81 -18.62 12.70 -18.22
C LEU A 81 -18.52 11.79 -16.98
N GLN A 82 -19.52 10.93 -16.75
CA GLN A 82 -19.46 9.92 -15.70
C GLN A 82 -18.26 8.97 -15.89
N ASN A 83 -18.01 8.54 -17.13
CA ASN A 83 -16.86 7.71 -17.46
C ASN A 83 -15.53 8.43 -17.22
N LYS A 84 -15.40 9.68 -17.66
CA LYS A 84 -14.21 10.51 -17.40
C LYS A 84 -13.95 10.68 -15.91
N TYR A 85 -14.99 10.95 -15.14
CA TYR A 85 -14.91 11.06 -13.68
C TYR A 85 -14.48 9.75 -13.05
N ALA A 86 -15.03 8.61 -13.47
CA ALA A 86 -14.67 7.29 -12.97
C ALA A 86 -13.18 6.99 -13.23
N ILE A 87 -12.71 7.24 -14.47
CA ILE A 87 -11.29 7.05 -14.83
C ILE A 87 -10.37 7.95 -14.00
N ALA A 88 -10.70 9.23 -13.87
CA ALA A 88 -9.88 10.15 -13.08
C ALA A 88 -9.79 9.72 -11.61
N ARG A 89 -10.92 9.27 -11.05
CA ARG A 89 -11.01 8.78 -9.67
C ARG A 89 -10.19 7.52 -9.44
N GLU A 90 -10.31 6.53 -10.34
CA GLU A 90 -9.52 5.30 -10.30
C GLU A 90 -8.01 5.60 -10.37
N ARG A 91 -7.61 6.50 -11.29
CA ARG A 91 -6.20 6.90 -11.43
C ARG A 91 -5.67 7.63 -10.20
N ALA A 92 -6.48 8.52 -9.60
CA ALA A 92 -6.11 9.21 -8.38
C ALA A 92 -5.94 8.24 -7.19
N ALA A 93 -6.86 7.29 -7.03
CA ALA A 93 -6.76 6.26 -5.99
C ALA A 93 -5.54 5.36 -6.18
N ALA A 94 -5.30 4.88 -7.41
CA ALA A 94 -4.13 4.07 -7.74
C ALA A 94 -2.80 4.79 -7.50
N MET A 95 -2.74 6.10 -7.76
CA MET A 95 -1.56 6.91 -7.46
C MET A 95 -1.25 6.95 -5.96
N HIS A 96 -2.26 7.15 -5.12
CA HIS A 96 -2.08 7.13 -3.67
C HIS A 96 -1.71 5.74 -3.16
N GLU A 97 -2.32 4.69 -3.71
CA GLU A 97 -1.96 3.31 -3.39
C GLU A 97 -0.48 3.01 -3.70
N GLU A 98 -0.01 3.37 -4.88
CA GLU A 98 1.39 3.14 -5.27
C GLU A 98 2.36 3.92 -4.38
N ARG A 99 2.04 5.19 -4.07
CA ARG A 99 2.82 5.98 -3.10
C ARG A 99 2.83 5.32 -1.72
N GLY A 100 1.67 4.86 -1.25
CA GLY A 100 1.55 4.15 0.01
C GLY A 100 2.41 2.89 0.06
N ARG A 101 2.39 2.08 -1.00
CA ARG A 101 3.24 0.88 -1.14
C ARG A 101 4.74 1.22 -1.14
N GLN A 102 5.13 2.28 -1.82
CA GLN A 102 6.53 2.71 -1.81
C GLN A 102 6.96 3.17 -0.42
N LEU A 103 6.13 3.95 0.27
CA LEU A 103 6.38 4.40 1.63
C LEU A 103 6.46 3.24 2.64
N LEU A 104 5.68 2.15 2.45
CA LEU A 104 5.83 0.92 3.23
C LEU A 104 7.21 0.29 3.06
N LYS A 105 7.70 0.20 1.82
CA LYS A 105 9.05 -0.32 1.53
C LYS A 105 10.13 0.53 2.19
N ASP A 106 9.95 1.84 2.18
CA ASP A 106 10.88 2.82 2.77
C ASP A 106 10.71 2.94 4.31
N ARG A 107 9.84 2.13 4.91
CA ARG A 107 9.52 2.14 6.35
C ARG A 107 8.98 3.48 6.87
N GLN A 108 8.43 4.31 5.99
CA GLN A 108 7.76 5.57 6.34
C GLN A 108 6.27 5.33 6.67
N LEU A 109 6.03 4.57 7.74
CA LEU A 109 4.75 3.93 8.03
C LEU A 109 3.59 4.90 8.27
N ASP A 110 3.86 6.05 8.89
CA ASP A 110 2.84 7.07 9.14
C ASP A 110 2.37 7.72 7.83
N GLN A 111 3.32 8.04 6.93
CA GLN A 111 3.01 8.59 5.61
C GLN A 111 2.31 7.56 4.72
N ALA A 112 2.74 6.28 4.79
CA ALA A 112 2.08 5.19 4.07
C ALA A 112 0.60 5.07 4.47
N ALA A 113 0.31 5.10 5.78
CA ALA A 113 -1.05 5.05 6.28
C ALA A 113 -1.89 6.24 5.78
N ASP A 114 -1.31 7.44 5.69
CA ASP A 114 -2.02 8.61 5.21
C ASP A 114 -2.30 8.53 3.70
N GLU A 115 -1.38 7.98 2.89
CA GLU A 115 -1.65 7.75 1.47
C GLU A 115 -2.76 6.70 1.25
N PHE A 116 -2.77 5.59 1.98
CA PHE A 116 -3.87 4.62 1.89
C PHE A 116 -5.21 5.18 2.37
N LYS A 117 -5.24 6.05 3.38
CA LYS A 117 -6.47 6.76 3.78
C LYS A 117 -6.99 7.67 2.68
N ARG A 118 -6.09 8.38 1.96
CA ARG A 118 -6.48 9.19 0.80
C ARG A 118 -7.07 8.31 -0.30
N ALA A 119 -6.42 7.19 -0.62
CA ALA A 119 -6.96 6.21 -1.57
C ALA A 119 -8.36 5.74 -1.16
N LEU A 120 -8.59 5.39 0.10
CA LEU A 120 -9.89 4.99 0.65
C LEU A 120 -10.93 6.13 0.65
N THR A 121 -10.51 7.39 0.79
CA THR A 121 -11.42 8.53 0.66
C THR A 121 -11.97 8.64 -0.77
N ILE A 122 -11.16 8.28 -1.76
CA ILE A 122 -11.53 8.26 -3.18
C ILE A 122 -12.35 6.99 -3.50
N GLU A 123 -11.90 5.83 -3.04
CA GLU A 123 -12.53 4.51 -3.26
C GLU A 123 -12.76 3.75 -1.94
N PRO A 124 -13.85 4.06 -1.22
CA PRO A 124 -14.09 3.53 0.13
C PRO A 124 -14.29 2.01 0.20
N THR A 125 -14.62 1.37 -0.91
CA THR A 125 -14.90 -0.08 -0.97
C THR A 125 -13.74 -0.92 -1.48
N SER A 126 -12.59 -0.30 -1.76
CA SER A 126 -11.40 -1.01 -2.24
C SER A 126 -10.77 -1.82 -1.11
N LYS A 127 -10.74 -3.14 -1.26
CA LYS A 127 -10.09 -4.05 -0.33
C LYS A 127 -8.56 -3.93 -0.36
N ASP A 128 -8.01 -3.56 -1.50
CA ASP A 128 -6.57 -3.40 -1.65
C ASP A 128 -6.06 -2.20 -0.84
N HIS A 129 -6.80 -1.07 -0.88
CA HIS A 129 -6.49 0.11 -0.08
C HIS A 129 -6.67 -0.16 1.42
N GLU A 130 -7.73 -0.90 1.81
CA GLU A 130 -7.96 -1.32 3.21
C GLU A 130 -6.85 -2.24 3.71
N SER A 131 -6.43 -3.20 2.89
CA SER A 131 -5.31 -4.11 3.18
C SER A 131 -4.00 -3.34 3.35
N GLY A 132 -3.70 -2.38 2.45
CA GLY A 132 -2.51 -1.54 2.56
C GLY A 132 -2.50 -0.70 3.84
N LEU A 133 -3.64 -0.12 4.21
CA LEU A 133 -3.78 0.63 5.46
C LEU A 133 -3.57 -0.25 6.69
N THR A 134 -4.17 -1.44 6.69
CA THR A 134 -4.02 -2.44 7.77
C THR A 134 -2.56 -2.86 7.92
N GLU A 135 -1.87 -3.10 6.80
CA GLU A 135 -0.45 -3.43 6.79
C GLU A 135 0.40 -2.28 7.36
N ALA A 136 0.12 -1.04 6.98
CA ALA A 136 0.81 0.13 7.52
C ALA A 136 0.68 0.22 9.04
N PHE A 137 -0.53 -0.03 9.58
CA PHE A 137 -0.75 -0.02 11.02
C PHE A 137 -0.08 -1.20 11.73
N ARG A 138 -0.10 -2.40 11.14
CA ARG A 138 0.56 -3.59 11.67
C ARG A 138 2.07 -3.38 11.81
N LEU A 139 2.72 -2.86 10.76
CA LEU A 139 4.14 -2.55 10.78
C LEU A 139 4.49 -1.42 11.77
N LYS A 140 3.61 -0.42 11.89
CA LYS A 140 3.75 0.65 12.87
C LYS A 140 3.69 0.11 14.30
N GLU A 141 2.76 -0.77 14.59
CA GLU A 141 2.66 -1.44 15.89
C GLU A 141 3.93 -2.25 16.18
N ALA A 142 4.46 -3.01 15.20
CA ALA A 142 5.74 -3.72 15.35
C ALA A 142 6.88 -2.78 15.75
N ARG A 143 7.01 -1.63 15.08
CA ARG A 143 8.00 -0.60 15.41
C ARG A 143 7.81 -0.04 16.81
N ASP A 144 6.59 0.19 17.23
CA ASP A 144 6.31 0.76 18.54
C ASP A 144 6.57 -0.27 19.66
N ARG A 145 6.28 -1.57 19.43
CA ARG A 145 6.70 -2.68 20.31
C ARG A 145 8.23 -2.79 20.42
N TYR A 146 8.94 -2.71 19.31
CA TYR A 146 10.39 -2.68 19.33
C TYR A 146 10.94 -1.55 20.23
N ARG A 147 10.41 -0.33 20.09
CA ARG A 147 10.80 0.81 20.93
C ARG A 147 10.47 0.62 22.40
N GLU A 148 9.37 -0.05 22.70
CA GLU A 148 9.00 -0.42 24.05
C GLU A 148 10.01 -1.42 24.65
N ALA A 149 10.36 -2.46 23.89
CA ALA A 149 11.35 -3.46 24.29
C ALA A 149 12.72 -2.82 24.57
N GLU A 150 13.20 -1.91 23.70
CA GLU A 150 14.46 -1.17 23.94
C GLU A 150 14.43 -0.38 25.25
N ARG A 151 13.30 0.26 25.59
CA ARG A 151 13.15 0.94 26.89
C ARG A 151 13.19 -0.03 28.05
N LEU A 152 12.57 -1.20 27.93
CA LEU A 152 12.60 -2.23 28.97
C LEU A 152 14.03 -2.77 29.18
N VAL A 153 14.81 -2.94 28.12
CA VAL A 153 16.24 -3.29 28.22
C VAL A 153 17.02 -2.24 29.02
N GLN A 154 16.82 -0.96 28.71
CA GLN A 154 17.47 0.14 29.45
C GLN A 154 17.11 0.16 30.94
N LEU A 155 15.91 -0.31 31.29
CA LEU A 155 15.44 -0.44 32.68
C LEU A 155 15.91 -1.74 33.37
N GLY A 156 16.65 -2.60 32.66
CA GLY A 156 17.11 -3.90 33.18
C GLY A 156 15.98 -4.97 33.25
N ARG A 157 14.80 -4.70 32.66
CA ARG A 157 13.65 -5.61 32.68
C ARG A 157 13.72 -6.59 31.49
N VAL A 158 14.80 -7.40 31.49
CA VAL A 158 15.19 -8.26 30.35
C VAL A 158 14.10 -9.27 29.95
N GLY A 159 13.44 -9.89 30.95
CA GLY A 159 12.37 -10.88 30.66
C GLY A 159 11.19 -10.26 29.92
N GLU A 160 10.73 -9.10 30.35
CA GLU A 160 9.64 -8.38 29.72
C GLU A 160 10.05 -7.82 28.35
N ALA A 161 11.28 -7.35 28.23
CA ALA A 161 11.82 -6.90 26.94
C ALA A 161 11.80 -8.02 25.90
N MET A 162 12.18 -9.24 26.30
CA MET A 162 12.14 -10.42 25.43
C MET A 162 10.73 -10.69 24.90
N GLU A 163 9.71 -10.68 25.76
CA GLU A 163 8.32 -10.90 25.35
C GLU A 163 7.84 -9.82 24.37
N VAL A 164 8.23 -8.56 24.61
CA VAL A 164 7.81 -7.44 23.75
C VAL A 164 8.54 -7.46 22.40
N TYR A 165 9.84 -7.85 22.36
CA TYR A 165 10.52 -8.09 21.09
C TYR A 165 9.88 -9.23 20.28
N GLN A 166 9.51 -10.35 20.94
CA GLN A 166 8.82 -11.44 20.27
C GLN A 166 7.50 -10.99 19.64
N ARG A 167 6.71 -10.16 20.33
CA ARG A 167 5.51 -9.56 19.76
C ARG A 167 5.79 -8.66 18.56
N ALA A 168 6.89 -7.89 18.60
CA ALA A 168 7.30 -7.10 17.45
C ALA A 168 7.62 -7.98 16.23
N VAL A 169 8.30 -9.11 16.44
CA VAL A 169 8.62 -10.11 15.40
C VAL A 169 7.36 -10.83 14.90
N GLU A 170 6.38 -11.13 15.76
CA GLU A 170 5.09 -11.69 15.34
C GLU A 170 4.33 -10.73 14.41
N LEU A 171 4.36 -9.44 14.71
CA LEU A 171 3.75 -8.40 13.89
C LEU A 171 4.52 -8.17 12.59
N ASP A 172 5.85 -8.17 12.61
CA ASP A 172 6.70 -8.04 11.44
C ASP A 172 7.87 -9.04 11.47
N PRO A 173 7.70 -10.22 10.87
CA PRO A 173 8.75 -11.24 10.83
C PRO A 173 10.02 -10.81 10.06
N THR A 174 9.95 -9.70 9.32
CA THR A 174 11.10 -9.17 8.57
C THR A 174 11.83 -8.03 9.27
N TYR A 175 11.40 -7.68 10.49
CA TYR A 175 11.98 -6.59 11.26
C TYR A 175 13.32 -7.02 11.89
N LYS A 176 14.42 -6.72 11.21
CA LYS A 176 15.77 -7.19 11.55
C LYS A 176 16.20 -6.81 12.97
N GLU A 177 15.98 -5.56 13.35
CA GLU A 177 16.38 -5.04 14.65
C GLU A 177 15.64 -5.74 15.80
N ALA A 178 14.38 -6.12 15.60
CA ALA A 178 13.63 -6.88 16.60
C ALA A 178 14.13 -8.33 16.69
N LEU A 179 14.46 -8.97 15.56
CA LEU A 179 15.08 -10.30 15.51
C LEU A 179 16.43 -10.31 16.20
N GLU A 180 17.26 -9.31 15.95
CA GLU A 180 18.57 -9.14 16.61
C GLU A 180 18.41 -8.91 18.12
N GLY A 181 17.38 -8.15 18.53
CA GLY A 181 17.02 -7.97 19.94
C GLY A 181 16.70 -9.28 20.65
N VAL A 182 15.86 -10.12 20.03
CA VAL A 182 15.53 -11.47 20.54
C VAL A 182 16.78 -12.34 20.63
N ALA A 183 17.62 -12.38 19.59
CA ALA A 183 18.84 -13.18 19.58
C ALA A 183 19.80 -12.76 20.68
N ARG A 184 20.08 -11.46 20.80
CA ARG A 184 20.96 -10.90 21.83
C ARG A 184 20.53 -11.28 23.24
N LEU A 185 19.25 -11.04 23.60
CA LEU A 185 18.77 -11.34 24.95
C LEU A 185 18.72 -12.84 25.23
N SER A 186 18.46 -13.67 24.21
CA SER A 186 18.50 -15.13 24.37
C SER A 186 19.93 -15.64 24.67
N GLU A 187 20.93 -15.09 23.98
CA GLU A 187 22.35 -15.43 24.24
C GLU A 187 22.77 -15.01 25.64
N GLU A 188 22.40 -13.81 26.09
CA GLU A 188 22.69 -13.32 27.45
C GLU A 188 22.09 -14.24 28.54
N GLN A 189 20.80 -14.65 28.36
CA GLN A 189 20.17 -15.59 29.30
C GLN A 189 20.87 -16.95 29.32
N HIS A 190 21.28 -17.46 28.15
CA HIS A 190 22.03 -18.70 28.07
C HIS A 190 23.43 -18.61 28.69
N ALA A 191 24.10 -17.46 28.60
CA ALA A 191 25.38 -17.23 29.20
C ALA A 191 25.28 -17.22 30.73
N VAL A 192 24.32 -16.49 31.30
CA VAL A 192 24.07 -16.47 32.76
C VAL A 192 23.71 -17.86 33.26
N GLY A 193 22.83 -18.59 32.61
CA GLY A 193 22.46 -19.93 33.03
C GLY A 193 23.58 -20.99 32.90
N ARG A 194 24.62 -20.73 32.11
CA ARG A 194 25.86 -21.58 32.09
C ARG A 194 26.77 -21.26 33.27
N ASP A 195 26.98 -20.00 33.58
CA ASP A 195 27.84 -19.56 34.65
C ASP A 195 27.33 -20.03 36.02
N ASP A 196 26.04 -19.94 36.29
CA ASP A 196 25.41 -20.43 37.52
C ASP A 196 25.56 -21.95 37.71
N ARG A 197 25.46 -22.72 36.61
CA ARG A 197 25.61 -24.17 36.66
C ARG A 197 27.05 -24.61 36.89
N GLN A 198 28.03 -23.84 36.40
CA GLN A 198 29.45 -24.14 36.61
C GLN A 198 29.93 -23.78 38.03
N LYS A 199 29.21 -22.87 38.70
CA LYS A 199 29.54 -22.43 40.05
C LYS A 199 28.86 -23.22 41.19
N GLN A 200 27.97 -24.15 40.89
CA GLN A 200 27.36 -25.00 41.90
C GLN A 200 28.38 -25.98 42.46
N PRO A 201 28.77 -25.88 43.75
CA PRO A 201 29.71 -26.82 44.32
C PRO A 201 29.07 -28.18 44.42
N VAL A 202 29.69 -29.19 43.83
CA VAL A 202 29.29 -30.58 43.95
C VAL A 202 30.13 -31.22 45.03
N THR A 203 29.51 -31.61 46.14
CA THR A 203 30.21 -32.36 47.20
C THR A 203 30.04 -33.85 46.90
N LEU A 204 31.17 -34.51 46.68
CA LEU A 204 31.21 -35.95 46.45
C LEU A 204 32.12 -36.58 47.51
N GLN A 205 31.60 -37.61 48.20
CA GLN A 205 32.37 -38.38 49.18
C GLN A 205 32.52 -39.80 48.68
N PHE A 206 33.74 -40.25 48.56
CA PHE A 206 34.06 -41.63 48.17
C PHE A 206 34.86 -42.29 49.24
N ARG A 207 34.46 -43.52 49.65
CA ARG A 207 35.21 -44.36 50.58
C ARG A 207 35.53 -45.67 49.91
N ASN A 208 36.81 -45.95 49.70
CA ASN A 208 37.28 -47.21 49.08
C ASN A 208 36.62 -47.50 47.73
N ALA A 209 36.37 -46.46 46.93
CA ALA A 209 35.78 -46.58 45.58
C ALA A 209 36.87 -46.72 44.54
N GLY A 210 36.61 -47.50 43.48
CA GLY A 210 37.59 -47.62 42.38
C GLY A 210 37.79 -46.28 41.66
N LEU A 211 39.00 -45.97 41.25
CA LEU A 211 39.36 -44.73 40.55
C LEU A 211 38.42 -44.45 39.34
N LYS A 212 38.07 -45.52 38.58
CA LYS A 212 37.16 -45.39 37.42
C LYS A 212 35.77 -44.96 37.87
N GLU A 213 35.24 -45.50 38.98
CA GLU A 213 33.92 -45.16 39.53
C GLU A 213 33.89 -43.71 40.01
N VAL A 214 34.98 -43.21 40.62
CA VAL A 214 35.12 -41.81 41.05
C VAL A 214 35.12 -40.89 39.84
N LEU A 215 35.88 -41.20 38.81
CA LEU A 215 35.96 -40.39 37.60
C LEU A 215 34.64 -40.38 36.80
N GLU A 216 33.93 -41.53 36.75
CA GLU A 216 32.60 -41.62 36.14
C GLU A 216 31.57 -40.77 36.89
N ALA A 217 31.58 -40.80 38.23
CA ALA A 217 30.73 -39.97 39.05
C ALA A 217 31.02 -38.48 38.86
N LEU A 218 32.29 -38.09 38.83
CA LEU A 218 32.73 -36.72 38.51
C LEU A 218 32.30 -36.32 37.08
N GLY A 219 32.46 -37.25 36.10
CA GLY A 219 32.04 -37.02 34.73
C GLY A 219 30.54 -36.75 34.61
N LYS A 220 29.72 -37.54 35.33
CA LYS A 220 28.28 -37.32 35.40
C LYS A 220 27.91 -35.97 36.03
N ALA A 221 28.60 -35.61 37.15
CA ALA A 221 28.38 -34.34 37.81
C ALA A 221 28.83 -33.14 36.97
N ALA A 222 29.97 -33.23 36.29
CA ALA A 222 30.51 -32.20 35.42
C ALA A 222 29.97 -32.26 33.97
N ARG A 223 29.17 -33.25 33.61
CA ARG A 223 28.74 -33.55 32.23
C ARG A 223 29.92 -33.73 31.26
N VAL A 224 30.98 -34.35 31.69
CA VAL A 224 32.17 -34.69 30.92
C VAL A 224 32.21 -36.19 30.76
N ASN A 225 32.49 -36.73 29.56
CA ASN A 225 32.65 -38.15 29.31
C ASN A 225 34.11 -38.47 29.44
N PHE A 226 34.46 -39.39 30.39
CA PHE A 226 35.78 -39.97 30.51
C PHE A 226 35.86 -41.27 29.68
N VAL A 227 36.88 -41.38 28.86
CA VAL A 227 37.25 -42.60 28.17
C VAL A 227 38.51 -43.14 28.80
N PHE A 228 38.45 -44.37 29.35
CA PHE A 228 39.57 -44.99 30.00
C PHE A 228 40.33 -45.91 29.04
N ASP A 229 41.63 -45.75 29.05
CA ASP A 229 42.50 -46.76 28.41
C ASP A 229 42.47 -48.08 29.21
N LYS A 230 42.71 -49.17 28.51
CA LYS A 230 42.75 -50.55 29.08
C LYS A 230 43.78 -50.66 30.22
N ASP A 231 44.84 -49.88 30.19
CA ASP A 231 45.95 -49.93 31.15
C ASP A 231 45.71 -49.08 32.42
N VAL A 232 44.57 -48.38 32.51
CA VAL A 232 44.21 -47.60 33.72
C VAL A 232 43.83 -48.55 34.84
N ARG A 233 44.64 -48.56 35.93
CA ARG A 233 44.36 -49.34 37.12
C ARG A 233 43.16 -48.78 37.86
N ASN A 234 42.30 -49.64 38.38
CA ASN A 234 41.14 -49.25 39.18
C ASN A 234 41.46 -49.33 40.68
N ASP A 235 42.53 -48.66 41.07
CA ASP A 235 42.97 -48.65 42.48
C ASP A 235 41.93 -47.94 43.38
N PRO A 236 41.74 -48.42 44.62
CA PRO A 236 40.79 -47.82 45.56
C PRO A 236 41.24 -46.44 46.01
N VAL A 237 40.37 -45.45 45.93
CA VAL A 237 40.60 -44.07 46.40
C VAL A 237 39.60 -43.68 47.44
N THR A 238 40.03 -42.88 48.41
CA THR A 238 39.15 -42.22 49.39
C THR A 238 39.30 -40.74 49.22
N VAL A 239 38.17 -40.04 48.97
CA VAL A 239 38.08 -38.60 48.81
C VAL A 239 36.95 -38.10 49.70
N SER A 240 37.24 -37.08 50.49
CA SER A 240 36.30 -36.45 51.42
C SER A 240 36.30 -34.95 51.28
#